data_c500df3e41cb7d2ce9924505836e9cf2
#
_entry.id   c500df3e41cb7d2ce9924505836e9cf2
#
_cell.length_a   1.000
_cell.length_b   1.000
_cell.length_c   1.000
_cell.angle_alpha   90.00
_cell.angle_beta   90.00
_cell.angle_gamma   90.00
#
_symmetry.space_group_name_H-M   'P 1'
#
loop_
_entity.id
_entity.type
_entity.pdbx_description
1 polymer ?
#
loop_
_entity_poly.entity_id
_entity_poly.type
_entity_poly.pdbx_seq_one_letter_code
_entity_poly.pdbx_strand_id
1 'polypeptide(L)'
;ERTLHKARGSLRPLFWGQVAQILFAIPFILLAALLWMSQPAHASTIFAGVLVHAYGVLTIIGAGVVLGQIGRIDHALPVLEIQKQLLRARTLYIRSGMVAGLPWWFLWVAILQVLAGLGDVDLLAKAPALVWSGYGIGIAGLLATCWFHRWARRPERAELGRKMDDSLTGGSLRKALAQLDELKRFEQE
;
A
#
# COMPACT_ATOMS: atom_id res chain seq x y z
N GLU A 1 -29.59 -7.74 13.15
CA GLU A 1 -29.07 -6.35 13.24
C GLU A 1 -27.77 -6.25 14.05
N ARG A 2 -27.63 -6.93 15.20
CA ARG A 2 -26.41 -6.87 16.05
C ARG A 2 -25.15 -7.40 15.35
N THR A 3 -25.26 -8.42 14.51
CA THR A 3 -24.14 -9.04 13.79
C THR A 3 -23.65 -8.17 12.61
N LEU A 4 -24.57 -7.49 11.92
CA LEU A 4 -24.21 -6.53 10.87
C LEU A 4 -23.51 -5.29 11.45
N HIS A 5 -23.91 -4.85 12.64
CA HIS A 5 -23.23 -3.77 13.36
C HIS A 5 -21.78 -4.16 13.77
N LYS A 6 -21.55 -5.41 14.17
CA LYS A 6 -20.22 -5.93 14.50
C LYS A 6 -19.34 -6.06 13.24
N ALA A 7 -19.89 -6.49 12.11
CA ALA A 7 -19.15 -6.53 10.83
C ALA A 7 -18.70 -5.14 10.36
N ARG A 8 -19.54 -4.10 10.52
CA ARG A 8 -19.15 -2.70 10.28
C ARG A 8 -18.00 -2.24 11.18
N GLY A 9 -18.03 -2.62 12.46
CA GLY A 9 -16.97 -2.28 13.41
C GLY A 9 -15.62 -2.89 13.03
N SER A 10 -15.61 -4.07 12.40
CA SER A 10 -14.39 -4.75 11.98
C SER A 10 -13.69 -4.11 10.76
N LEU A 11 -14.40 -3.28 9.97
CA LEU A 11 -13.83 -2.55 8.83
C LEU A 11 -13.25 -1.18 9.21
N ARG A 12 -13.56 -0.66 10.41
CA ARG A 12 -13.02 0.63 10.87
C ARG A 12 -11.49 0.71 10.86
N PRO A 13 -10.74 -0.30 11.32
CA PRO A 13 -9.27 -0.25 11.26
C PRO A 13 -8.74 -0.17 9.83
N LEU A 14 -9.39 -0.87 8.87
CA LEU A 14 -9.04 -0.77 7.47
C LEU A 14 -9.25 0.64 6.92
N PHE A 15 -10.40 1.24 7.22
CA PHE A 15 -10.73 2.60 6.81
C PHE A 15 -9.68 3.60 7.33
N TRP A 16 -9.42 3.58 8.64
CA TRP A 16 -8.43 4.47 9.26
C TRP A 16 -7.01 4.22 8.76
N GLY A 17 -6.65 2.97 8.45
CA GLY A 17 -5.38 2.64 7.82
C GLY A 17 -5.22 3.31 6.45
N GLN A 18 -6.29 3.36 5.63
CA GLN A 18 -6.25 4.04 4.33
C GLN A 18 -6.22 5.56 4.47
N VAL A 19 -6.96 6.12 5.44
CA VAL A 19 -6.88 7.56 5.76
C VAL A 19 -5.46 7.94 6.19
N ALA A 20 -4.85 7.16 7.08
CA ALA A 20 -3.46 7.36 7.50
C ALA A 20 -2.49 7.26 6.32
N GLN A 21 -2.70 6.32 5.38
CA GLN A 21 -1.91 6.19 4.16
C GLN A 21 -2.01 7.42 3.26
N ILE A 22 -3.20 7.99 3.10
CA ILE A 22 -3.41 9.25 2.35
C ILE A 22 -2.66 10.39 3.03
N LEU A 23 -2.84 10.56 4.33
CA LEU A 23 -2.16 11.60 5.11
C LEU A 23 -0.63 11.47 5.02
N PHE A 24 -0.13 10.23 5.02
CA PHE A 24 1.28 9.93 4.85
C PHE A 24 1.80 10.27 3.43
N ALA A 25 0.96 10.15 2.40
CA ALA A 25 1.35 10.44 1.02
C ALA A 25 1.41 11.95 0.72
N ILE A 26 0.66 12.80 1.45
CA ILE A 26 0.63 14.26 1.23
C ILE A 26 2.01 14.90 1.30
N PRO A 27 2.88 14.62 2.30
CA PRO A 27 4.24 15.18 2.35
C PRO A 27 5.06 14.93 1.10
N PHE A 28 4.93 13.79 0.44
CA PHE A 28 5.67 13.47 -0.80
C PHE A 28 5.20 14.33 -1.98
N ILE A 29 3.90 14.58 -2.08
CA ILE A 29 3.34 15.47 -3.11
C ILE A 29 3.78 16.90 -2.84
N LEU A 30 3.73 17.35 -1.58
CA LEU A 30 4.18 18.69 -1.20
C LEU A 30 5.70 18.87 -1.45
N LEU A 31 6.51 17.88 -1.10
CA LEU A 31 7.95 17.91 -1.34
C LEU A 31 8.26 18.00 -2.85
N ALA A 32 7.57 17.23 -3.67
CA ALA A 32 7.71 17.33 -5.12
C ALA A 32 7.21 18.68 -5.66
N ALA A 33 6.09 19.20 -5.14
CA ALA A 33 5.59 20.52 -5.54
C ALA A 33 6.59 21.65 -5.22
N LEU A 34 7.20 21.61 -4.03
CA LEU A 34 8.25 22.55 -3.65
C LEU A 34 9.47 22.46 -4.59
N LEU A 35 9.85 21.23 -4.98
CA LEU A 35 10.93 21.05 -5.94
C LEU A 35 10.60 21.69 -7.30
N TRP A 36 9.37 21.50 -7.81
CA TRP A 36 8.96 22.12 -9.08
C TRP A 36 8.94 23.63 -9.02
N MET A 37 8.59 24.21 -7.88
CA MET A 37 8.63 25.66 -7.67
C MET A 37 10.06 26.19 -7.64
N SER A 38 11.04 25.43 -7.21
CA SER A 38 12.47 25.80 -7.20
C SER A 38 13.13 25.73 -8.58
N GLN A 39 12.43 25.26 -9.61
CA GLN A 39 12.92 25.11 -10.99
C GLN A 39 14.26 24.36 -11.06
N PRO A 40 14.32 23.08 -10.69
CA PRO A 40 15.56 22.34 -10.59
C PRO A 40 16.26 22.25 -11.95
N ALA A 41 17.55 22.56 -11.99
CA ALA A 41 18.37 22.55 -13.20
C ALA A 41 18.91 21.14 -13.55
N HIS A 42 19.00 20.24 -12.56
CA HIS A 42 19.67 18.95 -12.71
C HIS A 42 18.69 17.83 -13.11
N ALA A 43 18.98 17.12 -14.19
CA ALA A 43 18.14 16.02 -14.68
C ALA A 43 17.94 14.88 -13.66
N SER A 44 18.98 14.58 -12.86
CA SER A 44 18.93 13.60 -11.76
C SER A 44 17.89 13.97 -10.71
N THR A 45 17.84 15.24 -10.33
CA THR A 45 16.89 15.82 -9.37
C THR A 45 15.47 15.83 -9.93
N ILE A 46 15.32 16.18 -11.21
CA ILE A 46 14.02 16.14 -11.91
C ILE A 46 13.48 14.70 -11.90
N PHE A 47 14.31 13.72 -12.27
CA PHE A 47 13.91 12.30 -12.26
C PHE A 47 13.48 11.85 -10.87
N ALA A 48 14.26 12.18 -9.84
CA ALA A 48 13.91 11.86 -8.45
C ALA A 48 12.58 12.52 -8.02
N GLY A 49 12.37 13.78 -8.41
CA GLY A 49 11.12 14.50 -8.15
C GLY A 49 9.91 13.84 -8.80
N VAL A 50 10.05 13.38 -10.05
CA VAL A 50 8.98 12.60 -10.74
C VAL A 50 8.67 11.31 -9.98
N LEU A 51 9.68 10.57 -9.52
CA LEU A 51 9.50 9.35 -8.76
C LEU A 51 8.75 9.61 -7.44
N VAL A 52 9.17 10.62 -6.69
CA VAL A 52 8.54 10.99 -5.41
C VAL A 52 7.09 11.46 -5.62
N HIS A 53 6.85 12.28 -6.65
CA HIS A 53 5.51 12.76 -7.01
C HIS A 53 4.60 11.59 -7.42
N ALA A 54 5.07 10.76 -8.34
CA ALA A 54 4.32 9.58 -8.81
C ALA A 54 3.99 8.63 -7.65
N TYR A 55 4.92 8.40 -6.73
CA TYR A 55 4.68 7.61 -5.53
C TYR A 55 3.55 8.19 -4.68
N GLY A 56 3.58 9.48 -4.38
CA GLY A 56 2.53 10.15 -3.62
C GLY A 56 1.14 10.00 -4.27
N VAL A 57 1.06 10.28 -5.57
CA VAL A 57 -0.18 10.17 -6.35
C VAL A 57 -0.70 8.73 -6.39
N LEU A 58 0.14 7.76 -6.72
CA LEU A 58 -0.27 6.35 -6.79
C LEU A 58 -0.71 5.81 -5.43
N THR A 59 -0.07 6.26 -4.35
CA THR A 59 -0.45 5.88 -2.99
C THR A 59 -1.83 6.42 -2.62
N ILE A 60 -2.15 7.67 -2.99
CA ILE A 60 -3.49 8.25 -2.77
C ILE A 60 -4.55 7.55 -3.63
N ILE A 61 -4.25 7.30 -4.91
CA ILE A 61 -5.18 6.59 -5.80
C ILE A 61 -5.46 5.19 -5.23
N GLY A 62 -4.43 4.44 -4.84
CA GLY A 62 -4.58 3.10 -4.26
C GLY A 62 -5.45 3.09 -3.01
N ALA A 63 -5.21 4.03 -2.09
CA ALA A 63 -6.02 4.19 -0.88
C ALA A 63 -7.46 4.58 -1.21
N GLY A 64 -7.67 5.49 -2.16
CA GLY A 64 -8.99 5.91 -2.62
C GLY A 64 -9.81 4.78 -3.23
N VAL A 65 -9.18 3.92 -4.04
CA VAL A 65 -9.82 2.71 -4.61
C VAL A 65 -10.27 1.76 -3.50
N VAL A 66 -9.43 1.52 -2.48
CA VAL A 66 -9.79 0.66 -1.35
C VAL A 66 -10.93 1.27 -0.55
N LEU A 67 -10.88 2.56 -0.23
CA LEU A 67 -11.97 3.27 0.48
C LEU A 67 -13.28 3.22 -0.30
N GLY A 68 -13.23 3.44 -1.61
CA GLY A 68 -14.39 3.34 -2.49
C GLY A 68 -15.01 1.95 -2.50
N GLN A 69 -14.18 0.89 -2.47
CA GLN A 69 -14.69 -0.48 -2.39
C GLN A 69 -15.32 -0.78 -1.03
N ILE A 70 -14.72 -0.32 0.08
CA ILE A 70 -15.28 -0.48 1.42
C ILE A 70 -16.62 0.25 1.52
N GLY A 71 -16.73 1.46 0.96
CA GLY A 71 -17.97 2.26 0.97
C GLY A 71 -19.12 1.67 0.13
N ARG A 72 -18.81 0.79 -0.84
CA ARG A 72 -19.79 0.12 -1.71
C ARG A 72 -20.31 -1.20 -1.15
N ILE A 73 -19.84 -1.65 0.02
CA ILE A 73 -20.33 -2.89 0.62
C ILE A 73 -21.77 -2.68 1.07
N ASP A 74 -22.70 -3.26 0.31
CA ASP A 74 -24.12 -3.23 0.62
C ASP A 74 -24.46 -4.38 1.57
N HIS A 75 -24.93 -4.04 2.75
CA HIS A 75 -25.26 -4.98 3.81
C HIS A 75 -26.70 -5.54 3.68
N ALA A 76 -27.47 -5.04 2.70
CA ALA A 76 -28.82 -5.56 2.40
C ALA A 76 -28.77 -6.76 1.42
N LEU A 77 -27.61 -7.06 0.86
CA LEU A 77 -27.41 -8.16 -0.08
C LEU A 77 -27.34 -9.52 0.63
N PRO A 78 -27.61 -10.63 -0.10
CA PRO A 78 -27.37 -11.99 0.40
C PRO A 78 -25.94 -12.17 0.92
N VAL A 79 -25.76 -12.97 1.97
CA VAL A 79 -24.48 -13.21 2.65
C VAL A 79 -23.35 -13.56 1.68
N LEU A 80 -23.65 -14.36 0.64
CA LEU A 80 -22.67 -14.76 -0.38
C LEU A 80 -22.12 -13.55 -1.17
N GLU A 81 -22.96 -12.58 -1.50
CA GLU A 81 -22.53 -11.38 -2.22
C GLU A 81 -21.70 -10.44 -1.32
N ILE A 82 -22.04 -10.34 -0.05
CA ILE A 82 -21.25 -9.60 0.94
C ILE A 82 -19.86 -10.25 1.09
N GLN A 83 -19.76 -11.58 1.14
CA GLN A 83 -18.51 -12.31 1.18
C GLN A 83 -17.63 -12.02 -0.05
N LYS A 84 -18.20 -12.01 -1.26
CA LYS A 84 -17.48 -11.68 -2.50
C LYS A 84 -16.95 -10.24 -2.47
N GLN A 85 -17.75 -9.29 -1.99
CA GLN A 85 -17.33 -7.89 -1.87
C GLN A 85 -16.17 -7.72 -0.88
N LEU A 86 -16.22 -8.42 0.27
CA LEU A 86 -15.15 -8.42 1.26
C LEU A 86 -13.85 -9.04 0.72
N LEU A 87 -13.93 -10.14 -0.03
CA LEU A 87 -12.76 -10.76 -0.66
C LEU A 87 -12.12 -9.84 -1.71
N ARG A 88 -12.93 -9.10 -2.48
CA ARG A 88 -12.44 -8.07 -3.42
C ARG A 88 -11.75 -6.92 -2.67
N ALA A 89 -12.37 -6.42 -1.60
CA ALA A 89 -11.77 -5.38 -0.76
C ALA A 89 -10.43 -5.83 -0.16
N ARG A 90 -10.34 -7.09 0.30
CA ARG A 90 -9.09 -7.70 0.79
C ARG A 90 -8.00 -7.70 -0.28
N THR A 91 -8.32 -8.14 -1.48
CA THR A 91 -7.36 -8.19 -2.59
C THR A 91 -6.85 -6.80 -2.95
N LEU A 92 -7.74 -5.81 -3.02
CA LEU A 92 -7.38 -4.43 -3.31
C LEU A 92 -6.53 -3.82 -2.18
N TYR A 93 -6.87 -4.10 -0.93
CA TYR A 93 -6.09 -3.65 0.23
C TYR A 93 -4.65 -4.18 0.20
N ILE A 94 -4.47 -5.49 -0.04
CA ILE A 94 -3.14 -6.10 -0.14
C ILE A 94 -2.36 -5.50 -1.31
N ARG A 95 -2.99 -5.32 -2.49
CA ARG A 95 -2.36 -4.71 -3.66
C ARG A 95 -1.97 -3.25 -3.40
N SER A 96 -2.85 -2.47 -2.80
CA SER A 96 -2.54 -1.08 -2.40
C SER A 96 -1.37 -1.02 -1.43
N GLY A 97 -1.34 -1.91 -0.43
CA GLY A 97 -0.22 -2.03 0.49
C GLY A 97 1.11 -2.38 -0.18
N MET A 98 1.09 -3.25 -1.21
CA MET A 98 2.29 -3.55 -2.00
C MET A 98 2.76 -2.33 -2.81
N VAL A 99 1.84 -1.60 -3.46
CA VAL A 99 2.16 -0.37 -4.19
C VAL A 99 2.75 0.70 -3.26
N ALA A 100 2.26 0.80 -2.04
CA ALA A 100 2.77 1.74 -1.05
C ALA A 100 4.11 1.28 -0.42
N GLY A 101 4.29 -0.02 -0.21
CA GLY A 101 5.43 -0.56 0.53
C GLY A 101 6.66 -0.89 -0.33
N LEU A 102 6.46 -1.48 -1.51
CA LEU A 102 7.59 -1.93 -2.35
C LEU A 102 8.53 -0.81 -2.81
N PRO A 103 8.05 0.39 -3.21
CA PRO A 103 8.94 1.47 -3.64
C PRO A 103 9.90 1.98 -2.56
N TRP A 104 9.63 1.73 -1.28
CA TRP A 104 10.51 2.16 -0.18
C TRP A 104 11.93 1.65 -0.29
N TRP A 105 12.15 0.52 -0.95
CA TRP A 105 13.49 -0.01 -1.18
C TRP A 105 14.42 0.98 -1.89
N PHE A 106 13.90 1.83 -2.78
CA PHE A 106 14.68 2.82 -3.52
C PHE A 106 14.20 4.26 -3.34
N LEU A 107 12.97 4.47 -2.84
CA LEU A 107 12.36 5.79 -2.73
C LEU A 107 13.12 6.73 -1.81
N TRP A 108 13.73 6.21 -0.75
CA TRP A 108 14.55 7.00 0.18
C TRP A 108 15.70 7.71 -0.53
N VAL A 109 16.31 7.08 -1.55
CA VAL A 109 17.36 7.71 -2.36
C VAL A 109 16.80 8.87 -3.17
N ALA A 110 15.63 8.67 -3.80
CA ALA A 110 14.93 9.72 -4.54
C ALA A 110 14.55 10.89 -3.64
N ILE A 111 14.08 10.63 -2.42
CA ILE A 111 13.78 11.67 -1.43
C ILE A 111 15.02 12.46 -1.07
N LEU A 112 16.17 11.80 -0.83
CA LEU A 112 17.43 12.49 -0.55
C LEU A 112 17.88 13.37 -1.72
N GLN A 113 17.70 12.90 -2.98
CA GLN A 113 18.00 13.70 -4.16
C GLN A 113 17.09 14.92 -4.28
N VAL A 114 15.79 14.76 -3.98
CA VAL A 114 14.84 15.89 -3.97
C VAL A 114 15.21 16.91 -2.89
N LEU A 115 15.52 16.45 -1.67
CA LEU A 115 15.94 17.34 -0.57
C LEU A 115 17.24 18.10 -0.90
N ALA A 116 18.22 17.42 -1.49
CA ALA A 116 19.44 18.05 -1.95
C ALA A 116 19.16 19.07 -3.08
N GLY A 117 18.26 18.73 -3.99
CA GLY A 117 17.87 19.60 -5.10
C GLY A 117 17.15 20.87 -4.67
N LEU A 118 16.41 20.86 -3.56
CA LEU A 118 15.85 22.07 -2.96
C LEU A 118 16.92 23.06 -2.50
N GLY A 119 18.13 22.56 -2.19
CA GLY A 119 19.31 23.37 -1.89
C GLY A 119 20.23 23.61 -3.10
N ASP A 120 19.73 23.41 -4.33
CA ASP A 120 20.48 23.50 -5.59
C ASP A 120 21.75 22.62 -5.62
N VAL A 121 21.65 21.42 -5.00
CA VAL A 121 22.73 20.45 -4.92
C VAL A 121 22.41 19.25 -5.79
N ASP A 122 23.24 18.98 -6.81
CA ASP A 122 23.17 17.69 -7.53
C ASP A 122 23.84 16.60 -6.69
N LEU A 123 23.02 15.80 -6.01
CA LEU A 123 23.49 14.70 -5.16
C LEU A 123 24.19 13.62 -6.00
N LEU A 124 23.75 13.40 -7.25
CA LEU A 124 24.37 12.42 -8.12
C LEU A 124 25.78 12.83 -8.51
N ALA A 125 26.03 14.12 -8.78
CA ALA A 125 27.34 14.63 -9.09
C ALA A 125 28.27 14.66 -7.87
N LYS A 126 27.75 15.06 -6.69
CA LYS A 126 28.56 15.19 -5.45
C LYS A 126 28.83 13.86 -4.74
N ALA A 127 27.91 12.92 -4.78
CA ALA A 127 27.99 11.63 -4.09
C ALA A 127 27.46 10.48 -4.95
N PRO A 128 28.07 10.21 -6.12
CA PRO A 128 27.57 9.18 -7.06
C PRO A 128 27.55 7.79 -6.43
N ALA A 129 28.54 7.46 -5.60
CA ALA A 129 28.58 6.17 -4.92
C ALA A 129 27.36 5.93 -4.01
N LEU A 130 26.92 6.94 -3.27
CA LEU A 130 25.74 6.87 -2.40
C LEU A 130 24.47 6.65 -3.24
N VAL A 131 24.30 7.39 -4.32
CA VAL A 131 23.11 7.30 -5.17
C VAL A 131 23.05 5.94 -5.86
N TRP A 132 24.12 5.50 -6.51
CA TRP A 132 24.14 4.24 -7.24
C TRP A 132 24.08 3.01 -6.30
N SER A 133 24.79 3.04 -5.16
CA SER A 133 24.68 1.96 -4.17
C SER A 133 23.29 1.91 -3.56
N GLY A 134 22.68 3.05 -3.28
CA GLY A 134 21.32 3.12 -2.76
C GLY A 134 20.27 2.54 -3.71
N TYR A 135 20.32 2.90 -4.99
CA TYR A 135 19.45 2.29 -6.01
C TYR A 135 19.76 0.79 -6.21
N GLY A 136 21.06 0.39 -6.19
CA GLY A 136 21.47 -0.99 -6.26
C GLY A 136 20.92 -1.84 -5.12
N ILE A 137 21.01 -1.37 -3.88
CA ILE A 137 20.42 -1.99 -2.71
C ILE A 137 18.89 -2.04 -2.85
N GLY A 138 18.28 -0.97 -3.35
CA GLY A 138 16.87 -0.88 -3.60
C GLY A 138 16.37 -1.95 -4.58
N ILE A 139 17.05 -2.10 -5.72
CA ILE A 139 16.72 -3.13 -6.73
C ILE A 139 16.93 -4.53 -6.14
N ALA A 140 18.04 -4.78 -5.44
CA ALA A 140 18.31 -6.07 -4.81
C ALA A 140 17.25 -6.42 -3.77
N GLY A 141 16.84 -5.47 -2.91
CA GLY A 141 15.79 -5.63 -1.93
C GLY A 141 14.43 -5.92 -2.55
N LEU A 142 14.09 -5.21 -3.65
CA LEU A 142 12.85 -5.45 -4.39
C LEU A 142 12.85 -6.87 -5.00
N LEU A 143 13.93 -7.29 -5.64
CA LEU A 143 14.06 -8.61 -6.23
C LEU A 143 13.99 -9.71 -5.14
N ALA A 144 14.66 -9.50 -4.02
CA ALA A 144 14.62 -10.42 -2.87
C ALA A 144 13.19 -10.53 -2.31
N THR A 145 12.47 -9.41 -2.19
CA THR A 145 11.08 -9.38 -1.72
C THR A 145 10.15 -10.10 -2.70
N CYS A 146 10.28 -9.85 -4.00
CA CYS A 146 9.50 -10.53 -5.03
C CYS A 146 9.80 -12.04 -5.07
N TRP A 147 11.08 -12.42 -4.98
CA TRP A 147 11.48 -13.81 -4.91
C TRP A 147 10.91 -14.50 -3.67
N PHE A 148 11.05 -13.89 -2.48
CA PHE A 148 10.51 -14.41 -1.24
C PHE A 148 8.98 -14.58 -1.30
N HIS A 149 8.28 -13.59 -1.86
CA HIS A 149 6.84 -13.65 -2.02
C HIS A 149 6.39 -14.81 -2.93
N ARG A 150 7.11 -15.04 -4.05
CA ARG A 150 6.86 -16.22 -4.92
C ARG A 150 7.19 -17.52 -4.21
N TRP A 151 8.31 -17.55 -3.48
CA TRP A 151 8.77 -18.72 -2.74
C TRP A 151 7.80 -19.11 -1.61
N ALA A 152 7.29 -18.15 -0.86
CA ALA A 152 6.34 -18.36 0.22
C ALA A 152 4.95 -18.84 -0.27
N ARG A 153 4.59 -18.54 -1.53
CA ARG A 153 3.31 -18.94 -2.15
C ARG A 153 3.36 -20.27 -2.90
N ARG A 154 4.43 -21.02 -2.81
CA ARG A 154 4.48 -22.36 -3.38
C ARG A 154 3.48 -23.29 -2.68
N PRO A 155 2.86 -24.27 -3.40
CA PRO A 155 1.87 -25.20 -2.83
C PRO A 155 2.33 -25.88 -1.55
N GLU A 156 3.61 -26.23 -1.49
CA GLU A 156 4.28 -26.86 -0.33
C GLU A 156 4.28 -25.97 0.94
N ARG A 157 4.05 -24.66 0.77
CA ARG A 157 4.12 -23.63 1.82
C ARG A 157 2.87 -22.75 1.88
N ALA A 158 1.75 -23.27 1.42
CA ALA A 158 0.47 -22.55 1.37
C ALA A 158 0.04 -21.97 2.73
N GLU A 159 0.43 -22.61 3.84
CA GLU A 159 0.18 -22.13 5.19
C GLU A 159 0.97 -20.85 5.53
N LEU A 160 2.24 -20.79 5.08
CA LEU A 160 3.07 -19.58 5.24
C LEU A 160 2.48 -18.40 4.45
N GLY A 161 2.08 -18.64 3.20
CA GLY A 161 1.43 -17.62 2.36
C GLY A 161 0.13 -17.09 3.01
N ARG A 162 -0.69 -17.97 3.58
CA ARG A 162 -1.90 -17.58 4.31
C ARG A 162 -1.59 -16.73 5.55
N LYS A 163 -0.61 -17.13 6.35
CA LYS A 163 -0.17 -16.37 7.54
C LYS A 163 0.33 -14.97 7.16
N MET A 164 1.07 -14.86 6.05
CA MET A 164 1.52 -13.56 5.53
C MET A 164 0.35 -12.66 5.11
N ASP A 165 -0.60 -13.20 4.34
CA ASP A 165 -1.78 -12.45 3.91
C ASP A 165 -2.66 -12.03 5.11
N ASP A 166 -2.78 -12.87 6.13
CA ASP A 166 -3.50 -12.57 7.36
C ASP A 166 -2.80 -11.49 8.21
N SER A 167 -1.48 -11.48 8.24
CA SER A 167 -0.69 -10.44 8.91
C SER A 167 -0.86 -9.07 8.24
N LEU A 168 -0.88 -9.03 6.91
CA LEU A 168 -1.07 -7.81 6.12
C LEU A 168 -2.47 -7.20 6.30
N THR A 169 -3.48 -8.03 6.50
CA THR A 169 -4.88 -7.57 6.69
C THR A 169 -5.24 -7.25 8.14
N GLY A 170 -4.28 -7.41 9.08
CA GLY A 170 -4.48 -7.08 10.49
C GLY A 170 -5.59 -7.86 11.19
N GLY A 171 -6.02 -8.99 10.64
CA GLY A 171 -7.07 -9.85 11.22
C GLY A 171 -8.51 -9.28 11.16
N SER A 172 -8.70 -8.01 10.81
CA SER A 172 -10.02 -7.37 10.79
C SER A 172 -10.93 -7.95 9.71
N LEU A 173 -10.41 -8.21 8.52
CA LEU A 173 -11.15 -8.87 7.44
C LEU A 173 -11.42 -10.35 7.74
N ARG A 174 -10.51 -11.04 8.40
CA ARG A 174 -10.71 -12.41 8.86
C ARG A 174 -11.86 -12.50 9.87
N LYS A 175 -11.92 -11.56 10.82
CA LYS A 175 -13.03 -11.47 11.79
C LYS A 175 -14.36 -11.22 11.09
N ALA A 176 -14.40 -10.35 10.08
CA ALA A 176 -15.62 -10.09 9.30
C ALA A 176 -16.08 -11.34 8.53
N LEU A 177 -15.16 -12.05 7.88
CA LEU A 177 -15.46 -13.29 7.15
C LEU A 177 -15.91 -14.41 8.09
N ALA A 178 -15.25 -14.60 9.24
CA ALA A 178 -15.64 -15.60 10.24
C ALA A 178 -17.06 -15.35 10.79
N GLN A 179 -17.42 -14.09 11.02
CA GLN A 179 -18.77 -13.72 11.46
C GLN A 179 -19.84 -14.01 10.39
N LEU A 180 -19.49 -13.86 9.11
CA LEU A 180 -20.40 -14.20 8.02
C LEU A 180 -20.55 -15.72 7.83
N ASP A 181 -19.49 -16.49 8.05
CA ASP A 181 -19.57 -17.96 8.02
C ASP A 181 -20.42 -18.51 9.16
N GLU A 182 -20.38 -17.90 10.33
CA GLU A 182 -21.28 -18.21 11.45
C GLU A 182 -22.75 -17.96 11.08
N LEU A 183 -23.05 -16.79 10.48
CA LEU A 183 -24.40 -16.47 10.02
C LEU A 183 -24.92 -17.48 9.00
N LYS A 184 -24.07 -17.91 8.06
CA LYS A 184 -24.44 -18.90 7.04
C LYS A 184 -24.80 -20.26 7.64
N ARG A 185 -24.15 -20.66 8.73
CA ARG A 185 -24.50 -21.90 9.45
C ARG A 185 -25.87 -21.79 10.11
N PHE A 186 -26.22 -20.65 10.69
CA PHE A 186 -27.53 -20.42 11.29
C PHE A 186 -28.66 -20.30 10.27
N GLU A 187 -28.42 -19.93 9.02
CA GLU A 187 -29.40 -19.90 7.94
C GLU A 187 -29.68 -21.30 7.34
N GLN A 188 -28.81 -22.28 7.59
CA GLN A 188 -28.93 -23.65 7.09
C GLN A 188 -29.52 -24.64 8.13
N GLU A 189 -29.67 -24.23 9.39
CA GLU A 189 -30.37 -24.93 10.48
C GLU A 189 -31.81 -24.46 10.60
#